data_7bd264c5d043a683513646d1d9898db8
#
_entry.id   7bd264c5d043a683513646d1d9898db8
#
_cell.length_a   1.000
_cell.length_b   1.000
_cell.length_c   1.000
_cell.angle_alpha   90.00
_cell.angle_beta   90.00
_cell.angle_gamma   90.00
#
_symmetry.space_group_name_H-M   'P 1'
#
loop_
_entity.id
_entity.type
_entity.pdbx_description
1 polymer ?
#
loop_
_entity_poly.entity_id
_entity_poly.type
_entity_poly.pdbx_seq_one_letter_code
_entity_poly.pdbx_strand_id
1 'polypeptide(L)'
;QEIQQQKGHKVSSIVADVVVDVQYGDCGKGKITHHLAREGNYTHVVRYNGGHNAGHTIYHEGKKFITHVIPCGVFFGIESVIGPGCVINPQRLLEEMAELRDAGIDIDNLLSIAKNAHVITDFHLAEDNKDKAIGTTKRGNGPAYRDKYGRKGVRAEQVPELAEYLIDVYQEFHHNGEHEQVEILFEGAQGF
;
A
#
# COMPACT_ATOMS: atom_id res chain seq x y z
N GLN A 1 -22.40 -18.48 -28.08
CA GLN A 1 -22.38 -17.87 -26.74
C GLN A 1 -21.63 -16.54 -26.87
N GLU A 2 -22.38 -15.46 -26.94
CA GLU A 2 -21.85 -14.09 -26.94
C GLU A 2 -21.29 -13.81 -25.54
N ILE A 3 -20.00 -13.60 -25.49
CA ILE A 3 -19.33 -13.01 -24.31
C ILE A 3 -19.80 -11.55 -24.27
N GLN A 4 -20.76 -11.24 -23.41
CA GLN A 4 -21.08 -9.86 -23.06
C GLN A 4 -19.82 -9.25 -22.43
N GLN A 5 -19.07 -8.47 -23.21
CA GLN A 5 -18.09 -7.53 -22.68
C GLN A 5 -18.86 -6.55 -21.78
N GLN A 6 -18.70 -6.69 -20.49
CA GLN A 6 -19.08 -5.63 -19.55
C GLN A 6 -18.31 -4.38 -19.99
N LYS A 7 -19.03 -3.40 -20.49
CA LYS A 7 -18.47 -2.06 -20.76
C LYS A 7 -18.18 -1.44 -19.40
N GLY A 8 -16.94 -1.58 -18.93
CA GLY A 8 -16.48 -0.84 -17.77
C GLY A 8 -16.71 0.67 -18.01
N HIS A 9 -17.21 1.37 -17.02
CA HIS A 9 -17.33 2.83 -17.09
C HIS A 9 -15.93 3.42 -17.24
N LYS A 10 -15.77 4.29 -18.25
CA LYS A 10 -14.52 5.01 -18.43
C LYS A 10 -14.47 6.12 -17.39
N VAL A 11 -13.46 6.12 -16.54
CA VAL A 11 -13.20 7.21 -15.58
C VAL A 11 -13.06 8.52 -16.34
N SER A 12 -13.85 9.54 -15.97
CA SER A 12 -13.88 10.83 -16.65
C SER A 12 -12.77 11.77 -16.17
N SER A 13 -12.37 11.65 -14.91
CA SER A 13 -11.29 12.47 -14.32
C SER A 13 -10.61 11.74 -13.16
N ILE A 14 -9.32 12.02 -12.97
CA ILE A 14 -8.53 11.59 -11.82
C ILE A 14 -7.98 12.84 -11.15
N VAL A 15 -8.24 12.99 -9.86
CA VAL A 15 -7.68 14.03 -9.01
C VAL A 15 -6.87 13.36 -7.91
N ALA A 16 -5.74 13.94 -7.54
CA ALA A 16 -4.87 13.33 -6.55
C ALA A 16 -4.25 14.36 -5.61
N ASP A 17 -4.34 14.06 -4.32
CA ASP A 17 -3.58 14.72 -3.27
C ASP A 17 -2.45 13.83 -2.79
N VAL A 18 -1.28 14.41 -2.52
CA VAL A 18 -0.09 13.66 -2.11
C VAL A 18 0.44 14.21 -0.79
N VAL A 19 0.48 13.37 0.23
CA VAL A 19 1.11 13.71 1.50
C VAL A 19 2.59 13.35 1.43
N VAL A 20 3.44 14.36 1.42
CA VAL A 20 4.90 14.23 1.40
C VAL A 20 5.52 14.80 2.67
N ASP A 21 6.69 14.30 3.02
CA ASP A 21 7.51 14.82 4.10
C ASP A 21 8.68 15.57 3.47
N VAL A 22 8.87 16.81 3.84
CA VAL A 22 9.98 17.66 3.37
C VAL A 22 11.17 17.70 4.32
N GLN A 23 11.18 16.81 5.32
CA GLN A 23 12.24 16.65 6.31
C GLN A 23 12.69 15.17 6.38
N TYR A 24 13.52 14.84 7.36
CA TYR A 24 14.12 13.51 7.53
C TYR A 24 13.21 12.46 8.19
N GLY A 25 11.91 12.65 8.20
CA GLY A 25 10.93 11.73 8.80
C GLY A 25 10.27 12.29 10.06
N ASP A 26 9.35 11.52 10.64
CA ASP A 26 8.59 11.81 11.87
C ASP A 26 7.84 13.16 11.91
N CYS A 27 7.47 13.69 10.74
CA CYS A 27 6.74 14.95 10.59
C CYS A 27 5.22 14.81 10.68
N GLY A 28 4.73 13.65 11.10
CA GLY A 28 3.30 13.42 11.31
C GLY A 28 2.50 13.08 10.06
N LYS A 29 3.14 12.60 8.96
CA LYS A 29 2.45 12.17 7.73
C LYS A 29 1.24 11.28 8.01
N GLY A 30 1.39 10.23 8.82
CA GLY A 30 0.30 9.33 9.15
C GLY A 30 -0.91 10.02 9.79
N LYS A 31 -0.70 11.04 10.64
CA LYS A 31 -1.80 11.82 11.23
C LYS A 31 -2.49 12.70 10.19
N ILE A 32 -1.73 13.32 9.30
CA ILE A 32 -2.27 14.18 8.23
C ILE A 32 -3.05 13.32 7.23
N THR A 33 -2.49 12.21 6.78
CA THR A 33 -3.18 11.30 5.86
C THR A 33 -4.47 10.75 6.46
N HIS A 34 -4.41 10.32 7.73
CA HIS A 34 -5.60 9.86 8.46
C HIS A 34 -6.68 10.96 8.59
N HIS A 35 -6.27 12.21 8.88
CA HIS A 35 -7.20 13.33 8.95
C HIS A 35 -7.84 13.62 7.58
N LEU A 36 -7.05 13.67 6.52
CA LEU A 36 -7.54 13.89 5.17
C LEU A 36 -8.46 12.76 4.70
N ALA A 37 -8.10 11.51 4.95
CA ALA A 37 -8.94 10.36 4.60
C ALA A 37 -10.30 10.40 5.32
N ARG A 38 -10.33 10.85 6.57
CA ARG A 38 -11.57 10.97 7.34
C ARG A 38 -12.48 12.12 6.88
N GLU A 39 -11.89 13.26 6.53
CA GLU A 39 -12.65 14.50 6.21
C GLU A 39 -12.88 14.69 4.71
N GLY A 40 -12.10 14.03 3.87
CA GLY A 40 -12.17 14.16 2.41
C GLY A 40 -13.15 13.19 1.75
N ASN A 41 -13.36 13.37 0.47
CA ASN A 41 -14.23 12.54 -0.36
C ASN A 41 -13.40 11.61 -1.27
N TYR A 42 -12.32 11.05 -0.76
CA TYR A 42 -11.46 10.18 -1.53
C TYR A 42 -12.13 8.86 -1.85
N THR A 43 -11.98 8.42 -3.09
CA THR A 43 -12.37 7.08 -3.53
C THR A 43 -11.29 6.06 -3.20
N HIS A 44 -10.02 6.49 -3.21
CA HIS A 44 -8.89 5.61 -2.96
C HIS A 44 -7.85 6.25 -2.03
N VAL A 45 -7.22 5.44 -1.19
CA VAL A 45 -5.99 5.79 -0.48
C VAL A 45 -4.86 4.87 -0.96
N VAL A 46 -3.81 5.44 -1.51
CA VAL A 46 -2.73 4.68 -2.17
C VAL A 46 -1.40 4.87 -1.45
N ARG A 47 -0.85 3.78 -0.94
CA ARG A 47 0.53 3.75 -0.47
C ARG A 47 1.45 3.69 -1.68
N TYR A 48 2.19 4.76 -1.98
CA TYR A 48 2.97 4.81 -3.20
C TYR A 48 4.44 4.39 -3.04
N ASN A 49 4.96 4.35 -1.80
CA ASN A 49 6.34 3.95 -1.52
C ASN A 49 6.51 3.34 -0.13
N GLY A 50 7.72 2.83 0.16
CA GLY A 50 8.07 2.25 1.44
C GLY A 50 7.75 0.76 1.55
N GLY A 51 7.77 0.27 2.75
CA GLY A 51 7.50 -1.12 3.12
C GLY A 51 7.33 -1.23 4.62
N HIS A 52 7.62 -2.41 5.19
CA HIS A 52 7.40 -2.68 6.62
C HIS A 52 8.41 -2.00 7.59
N ASN A 53 9.27 -1.10 7.10
CA ASN A 53 10.21 -0.35 7.92
C ASN A 53 9.61 0.89 8.59
N ALA A 54 8.49 1.41 8.09
CA ALA A 54 7.76 2.51 8.70
C ALA A 54 6.56 1.96 9.49
N GLY A 55 6.18 2.63 10.57
CA GLY A 55 4.97 2.35 11.32
C GLY A 55 4.12 3.62 11.43
N HIS A 56 2.87 3.55 11.00
CA HIS A 56 1.91 4.63 11.16
C HIS A 56 0.98 4.33 12.32
N THR A 57 1.05 5.13 13.38
CA THR A 57 0.11 5.01 14.49
C THR A 57 -1.20 5.70 14.15
N ILE A 58 -2.28 4.95 14.18
CA ILE A 58 -3.64 5.38 13.90
C ILE A 58 -4.50 5.15 15.14
N TYR A 59 -5.34 6.13 15.47
CA TYR A 59 -6.37 6.00 16.49
C TYR A 59 -7.74 5.98 15.81
N HIS A 60 -8.41 4.84 15.88
CA HIS A 60 -9.72 4.65 15.28
C HIS A 60 -10.66 4.05 16.32
N GLU A 61 -11.86 4.66 16.50
CA GLU A 61 -12.87 4.25 17.50
C GLU A 61 -12.31 4.03 18.92
N GLY A 62 -11.37 4.88 19.35
CA GLY A 62 -10.74 4.80 20.67
C GLY A 62 -9.68 3.70 20.81
N LYS A 63 -9.42 2.92 19.76
CA LYS A 63 -8.34 1.91 19.72
C LYS A 63 -7.13 2.44 18.98
N LYS A 64 -5.96 1.98 19.41
CA LYS A 64 -4.69 2.29 18.75
C LYS A 64 -4.30 1.15 17.81
N PHE A 65 -4.02 1.49 16.55
CA PHE A 65 -3.50 0.60 15.55
C PHE A 65 -2.11 1.05 15.08
N ILE A 66 -1.30 0.13 14.63
CA ILE A 66 -0.01 0.42 13.99
C ILE A 66 -0.03 -0.29 12.65
N THR A 67 -0.16 0.48 11.57
CA THR A 67 -0.05 -0.07 10.20
C THR A 67 1.34 0.18 9.66
N HIS A 68 1.83 -0.73 8.83
CA HIS A 68 3.16 -0.62 8.22
C HIS A 68 3.06 -0.35 6.72
N VAL A 69 2.35 -1.20 5.98
CA VAL A 69 2.21 -1.08 4.54
C VAL A 69 0.76 -0.88 4.10
N ILE A 70 -0.20 -1.28 4.92
CA ILE A 70 -1.63 -1.10 4.64
C ILE A 70 -1.98 0.38 4.75
N PRO A 71 -2.60 0.99 3.70
CA PRO A 71 -3.01 2.39 3.72
C PRO A 71 -4.13 2.64 4.74
N CYS A 72 -4.19 3.87 5.26
CA CYS A 72 -5.16 4.22 6.30
C CYS A 72 -6.63 4.28 5.82
N GLY A 73 -6.88 4.24 4.53
CA GLY A 73 -8.23 4.27 3.95
C GLY A 73 -9.13 3.14 4.44
N VAL A 74 -8.57 1.96 4.73
CA VAL A 74 -9.32 0.80 5.24
C VAL A 74 -10.12 1.10 6.52
N PHE A 75 -9.67 2.06 7.35
CA PHE A 75 -10.37 2.46 8.57
C PHE A 75 -11.63 3.30 8.30
N PHE A 76 -11.79 3.81 7.10
CA PHE A 76 -12.88 4.70 6.70
C PHE A 76 -13.77 4.10 5.60
N GLY A 77 -13.60 2.83 5.28
CA GLY A 77 -14.33 2.20 4.18
C GLY A 77 -13.91 2.69 2.79
N ILE A 78 -12.69 3.21 2.66
CA ILE A 78 -12.14 3.72 1.40
C ILE A 78 -11.27 2.65 0.76
N GLU A 79 -11.42 2.42 -0.53
CA GLU A 79 -10.56 1.51 -1.29
C GLU A 79 -9.08 1.87 -1.09
N SER A 80 -8.28 0.88 -0.73
CA SER A 80 -6.92 1.08 -0.30
C SER A 80 -5.96 0.25 -1.11
N VAL A 81 -4.96 0.88 -1.73
CA VAL A 81 -4.06 0.21 -2.67
C VAL A 81 -2.62 0.27 -2.19
N ILE A 82 -1.98 -0.88 -2.08
CA ILE A 82 -0.53 -0.96 -1.96
C ILE A 82 0.05 -0.85 -3.37
N GLY A 83 0.60 0.32 -3.67
CA GLY A 83 1.04 0.70 -5.00
C GLY A 83 2.35 0.04 -5.46
N PRO A 84 2.68 0.21 -6.75
CA PRO A 84 3.83 -0.45 -7.38
C PRO A 84 5.19 0.05 -6.86
N GLY A 85 5.21 1.18 -6.17
CA GLY A 85 6.42 1.73 -5.54
C GLY A 85 6.80 1.05 -4.23
N CYS A 86 5.92 0.23 -3.64
CA CYS A 86 6.17 -0.46 -2.38
C CYS A 86 7.05 -1.71 -2.54
N VAL A 87 7.66 -2.11 -1.43
CA VAL A 87 8.29 -3.42 -1.23
C VAL A 87 7.61 -4.12 -0.05
N ILE A 88 7.06 -5.31 -0.29
CA ILE A 88 6.14 -5.99 0.61
C ILE A 88 6.79 -7.24 1.16
N ASN A 89 6.78 -7.43 2.47
CA ASN A 89 7.01 -8.76 3.05
C ASN A 89 5.67 -9.50 3.12
N PRO A 90 5.44 -10.57 2.33
CA PRO A 90 4.13 -11.21 2.23
C PRO A 90 3.62 -11.72 3.57
N GLN A 91 4.47 -12.40 4.35
CA GLN A 91 4.08 -12.95 5.64
C GLN A 91 3.64 -11.84 6.61
N ARG A 92 4.42 -10.77 6.73
CA ARG A 92 4.07 -9.64 7.61
C ARG A 92 2.83 -8.90 7.16
N LEU A 93 2.61 -8.80 5.83
CA LEU A 93 1.38 -8.22 5.32
C LEU A 93 0.16 -9.06 5.72
N LEU A 94 0.23 -10.38 5.56
CA LEU A 94 -0.86 -11.28 5.95
C LEU A 94 -1.13 -11.24 7.46
N GLU A 95 -0.08 -11.12 8.28
CA GLU A 95 -0.21 -10.91 9.73
C GLU A 95 -0.93 -9.58 10.05
N GLU A 96 -0.52 -8.47 9.41
CA GLU A 96 -1.14 -7.14 9.57
C GLU A 96 -2.62 -7.17 9.12
N MET A 97 -2.92 -7.84 8.01
CA MET A 97 -4.30 -8.04 7.54
C MET A 97 -5.15 -8.82 8.54
N ALA A 98 -4.60 -9.89 9.12
CA ALA A 98 -5.30 -10.69 10.12
C ALA A 98 -5.61 -9.87 11.38
N GLU A 99 -4.67 -9.09 11.89
CA GLU A 99 -4.87 -8.21 13.05
C GLU A 99 -5.99 -7.18 12.79
N LEU A 100 -6.03 -6.57 11.61
CA LEU A 100 -7.07 -5.60 11.26
C LEU A 100 -8.42 -6.26 11.06
N ARG A 101 -8.47 -7.45 10.46
CA ARG A 101 -9.69 -8.25 10.28
C ARG A 101 -10.27 -8.66 11.63
N ASP A 102 -9.44 -9.11 12.57
CA ASP A 102 -9.86 -9.46 13.94
C ASP A 102 -10.40 -8.24 14.70
N ALA A 103 -9.95 -7.06 14.34
CA ALA A 103 -10.46 -5.80 14.90
C ALA A 103 -11.77 -5.31 14.23
N GLY A 104 -12.28 -6.02 13.22
CA GLY A 104 -13.53 -5.71 12.52
C GLY A 104 -13.38 -4.79 11.32
N ILE A 105 -12.15 -4.56 10.83
CA ILE A 105 -11.90 -3.80 9.60
C ILE A 105 -12.11 -4.71 8.37
N ASP A 106 -12.84 -4.22 7.39
CA ASP A 106 -13.17 -4.96 6.16
C ASP A 106 -11.99 -4.96 5.17
N ILE A 107 -10.94 -5.69 5.52
CA ILE A 107 -9.73 -5.77 4.70
C ILE A 107 -9.98 -6.48 3.37
N ASP A 108 -10.80 -7.50 3.36
CA ASP A 108 -10.97 -8.37 2.19
C ASP A 108 -11.65 -7.66 1.01
N ASN A 109 -12.51 -6.68 1.30
CA ASN A 109 -13.18 -5.88 0.27
C ASN A 109 -12.47 -4.55 -0.03
N LEU A 110 -11.65 -4.05 0.90
CA LEU A 110 -11.07 -2.70 0.79
C LEU A 110 -9.60 -2.69 0.37
N LEU A 111 -8.84 -3.78 0.57
CA LEU A 111 -7.41 -3.79 0.27
C LEU A 111 -7.10 -4.44 -1.06
N SER A 112 -6.36 -3.72 -1.88
CA SER A 112 -5.79 -4.22 -3.14
C SER A 112 -4.28 -4.02 -3.19
N ILE A 113 -3.60 -4.85 -3.97
CA ILE A 113 -2.15 -4.84 -4.14
C ILE A 113 -1.82 -4.73 -5.62
N ALA A 114 -1.00 -3.76 -5.99
CA ALA A 114 -0.50 -3.66 -7.36
C ALA A 114 0.27 -4.93 -7.74
N LYS A 115 -0.13 -5.62 -8.80
CA LYS A 115 0.51 -6.86 -9.28
C LYS A 115 2.02 -6.72 -9.51
N ASN A 116 2.47 -5.52 -9.84
CA ASN A 116 3.87 -5.16 -10.09
C ASN A 116 4.58 -4.53 -8.88
N ALA A 117 3.98 -4.49 -7.69
CA ALA A 117 4.71 -4.25 -6.45
C ALA A 117 5.76 -5.34 -6.25
N HIS A 118 6.84 -5.04 -5.53
CA HIS A 118 7.91 -6.01 -5.30
C HIS A 118 7.83 -6.61 -3.91
N VAL A 119 8.36 -7.82 -3.75
CA VAL A 119 8.35 -8.50 -2.46
C VAL A 119 9.74 -8.58 -1.84
N ILE A 120 9.74 -8.52 -0.51
CA ILE A 120 10.93 -8.76 0.32
C ILE A 120 11.00 -10.27 0.56
N THR A 121 12.08 -10.89 0.08
CA THR A 121 12.34 -12.32 0.26
C THR A 121 13.23 -12.56 1.48
N ASP A 122 13.34 -13.82 1.91
CA ASP A 122 14.26 -14.24 2.98
C ASP A 122 15.72 -13.89 2.67
N PHE A 123 16.08 -13.89 1.38
CA PHE A 123 17.41 -13.45 0.95
C PHE A 123 17.65 -11.98 1.29
N HIS A 124 16.68 -11.10 1.04
CA HIS A 124 16.77 -9.68 1.38
C HIS A 124 16.87 -9.45 2.89
N LEU A 125 16.12 -10.23 3.68
CA LEU A 125 16.19 -10.18 5.15
C LEU A 125 17.56 -10.64 5.65
N ALA A 126 18.10 -11.73 5.11
CA ALA A 126 19.40 -12.25 5.49
C ALA A 126 20.54 -11.29 5.12
N GLU A 127 20.44 -10.62 3.99
CA GLU A 127 21.43 -9.63 3.53
C GLU A 127 21.39 -8.38 4.41
N ASP A 128 20.21 -7.81 4.64
CA ASP A 128 20.03 -6.60 5.46
C ASP A 128 20.47 -6.83 6.92
N ASN A 129 20.30 -8.05 7.44
CA ASN A 129 20.78 -8.42 8.78
C ASN A 129 22.31 -8.48 8.90
N LYS A 130 23.01 -8.75 7.80
CA LYS A 130 24.48 -8.75 7.76
C LYS A 130 25.06 -7.36 7.63
N ASP A 131 24.27 -6.42 7.13
CA ASP A 131 24.69 -5.04 6.96
C ASP A 131 24.92 -4.39 8.34
N LYS A 132 26.11 -3.83 8.52
CA LYS A 132 26.50 -3.09 9.73
C LYS A 132 26.33 -1.58 9.56
N ALA A 133 25.76 -1.14 8.44
CA ALA A 133 25.54 0.27 8.18
C ALA A 133 24.58 0.87 9.20
N ILE A 134 24.88 2.09 9.61
CA ILE A 134 24.00 2.86 10.50
C ILE A 134 22.72 3.23 9.74
N GLY A 135 21.56 2.97 10.36
CA GLY A 135 20.27 3.39 9.85
C GLY A 135 19.46 2.31 9.15
N THR A 136 19.98 1.08 8.99
CA THR A 136 19.13 -0.02 8.51
C THR A 136 18.14 -0.48 9.60
N THR A 137 16.88 -0.71 9.20
CA THR A 137 15.85 -1.29 10.07
C THR A 137 15.91 -2.80 10.12
N LYS A 138 16.81 -3.43 9.35
CA LYS A 138 16.97 -4.89 9.19
C LYS A 138 15.70 -5.61 8.75
N ARG A 139 14.90 -4.96 7.94
CA ARG A 139 13.64 -5.48 7.40
C ARG A 139 13.69 -5.83 5.91
N GLY A 140 14.89 -5.80 5.30
CA GLY A 140 15.13 -6.18 3.92
C GLY A 140 14.71 -5.16 2.88
N ASN A 141 14.30 -3.95 3.26
CA ASN A 141 13.80 -2.94 2.33
C ASN A 141 14.89 -2.48 1.34
N GLY A 142 16.06 -2.15 1.83
CA GLY A 142 17.19 -1.69 1.00
C GLY A 142 17.56 -2.69 -0.09
N PRO A 143 17.89 -3.93 0.25
CA PRO A 143 18.15 -4.99 -0.72
C PRO A 143 17.00 -5.24 -1.70
N ALA A 144 15.74 -5.22 -1.24
CA ALA A 144 14.58 -5.39 -2.11
C ALA A 144 14.43 -4.24 -3.11
N TYR A 145 14.65 -2.99 -2.70
CA TYR A 145 14.68 -1.84 -3.62
C TYR A 145 15.83 -1.93 -4.63
N ARG A 146 17.03 -2.31 -4.19
CA ARG A 146 18.15 -2.53 -5.10
C ARG A 146 17.76 -3.54 -6.20
N ASP A 147 17.17 -4.66 -5.83
CA ASP A 147 16.79 -5.71 -6.76
C ASP A 147 15.61 -5.30 -7.65
N LYS A 148 14.66 -4.52 -7.11
CA LYS A 148 13.60 -3.89 -7.90
C LYS A 148 14.17 -3.04 -9.03
N TYR A 149 15.04 -2.09 -8.71
CA TYR A 149 15.64 -1.21 -9.72
C TYR A 149 16.69 -1.92 -10.58
N GLY A 150 17.33 -2.95 -10.03
CA GLY A 150 18.21 -3.86 -10.77
C GLY A 150 17.47 -4.85 -11.69
N ARG A 151 16.14 -4.83 -11.72
CA ARG A 151 15.28 -5.73 -12.51
C ARG A 151 15.48 -7.21 -12.18
N LYS A 152 15.80 -7.51 -10.93
CA LYS A 152 16.00 -8.87 -10.40
C LYS A 152 14.99 -9.23 -9.32
N GLY A 153 14.16 -8.25 -8.90
CA GLY A 153 13.22 -8.42 -7.81
C GLY A 153 12.03 -9.30 -8.21
N VAL A 154 11.50 -10.00 -7.22
CA VAL A 154 10.25 -10.78 -7.33
C VAL A 154 9.06 -9.83 -7.21
N ARG A 155 8.05 -10.00 -8.06
CA ARG A 155 6.82 -9.20 -8.04
C ARG A 155 5.72 -9.87 -7.23
N ALA A 156 4.77 -9.09 -6.75
CA ALA A 156 3.62 -9.59 -6.01
C ALA A 156 2.81 -10.63 -6.83
N GLU A 157 2.71 -10.46 -8.15
CA GLU A 157 2.03 -11.39 -9.05
C GLU A 157 2.65 -12.80 -9.11
N GLN A 158 3.86 -12.96 -8.58
CA GLN A 158 4.57 -14.25 -8.50
C GLN A 158 4.39 -14.95 -7.15
N VAL A 159 3.63 -14.35 -6.24
CA VAL A 159 3.39 -14.85 -4.88
C VAL A 159 1.95 -15.33 -4.76
N PRO A 160 1.70 -16.67 -4.73
CA PRO A 160 0.35 -17.22 -4.75
C PRO A 160 -0.54 -16.75 -3.59
N GLU A 161 0.03 -16.53 -2.42
CA GLU A 161 -0.68 -16.09 -1.22
C GLU A 161 -1.28 -14.69 -1.34
N LEU A 162 -0.82 -13.90 -2.31
CA LEU A 162 -1.32 -12.54 -2.57
C LEU A 162 -2.32 -12.49 -3.72
N ALA A 163 -2.59 -13.60 -4.41
CA ALA A 163 -3.32 -13.64 -5.67
C ALA A 163 -4.72 -13.01 -5.61
N GLU A 164 -5.43 -13.17 -4.50
CA GLU A 164 -6.79 -12.67 -4.31
C GLU A 164 -6.86 -11.13 -4.19
N TYR A 165 -5.74 -10.48 -3.87
CA TYR A 165 -5.66 -9.04 -3.63
C TYR A 165 -5.06 -8.28 -4.82
N LEU A 166 -4.64 -8.98 -5.88
CA LEU A 166 -3.88 -8.37 -6.97
C LEU A 166 -4.75 -7.60 -7.94
N ILE A 167 -4.34 -6.37 -8.23
CA ILE A 167 -4.94 -5.54 -9.27
C ILE A 167 -3.92 -5.05 -10.29
N ASP A 168 -4.40 -4.77 -11.49
CA ASP A 168 -3.71 -3.91 -12.44
C ASP A 168 -4.10 -2.46 -12.18
N VAL A 169 -3.19 -1.69 -11.60
CA VAL A 169 -3.44 -0.29 -11.20
C VAL A 169 -3.91 0.59 -12.36
N TYR A 170 -3.42 0.32 -13.58
CA TYR A 170 -3.86 1.08 -14.74
C TYR A 170 -5.32 0.76 -15.09
N GLN A 171 -5.68 -0.52 -15.09
CA GLN A 171 -7.05 -0.94 -15.36
C GLN A 171 -7.99 -0.42 -14.27
N GLU A 172 -7.57 -0.52 -13.01
CA GLU A 172 -8.34 -0.06 -11.86
C GLU A 172 -8.73 1.42 -12.00
N PHE A 173 -7.74 2.29 -12.17
CA PHE A 173 -7.98 3.73 -12.17
C PHE A 173 -8.52 4.28 -13.49
N HIS A 174 -8.49 3.54 -14.60
CA HIS A 174 -8.91 4.04 -15.90
C HIS A 174 -10.09 3.30 -16.52
N HIS A 175 -10.34 2.05 -16.14
CA HIS A 175 -11.30 1.20 -16.86
C HIS A 175 -12.25 0.37 -15.98
N ASN A 176 -11.83 -0.03 -14.78
CA ASN A 176 -12.59 -0.93 -13.92
C ASN A 176 -13.17 -0.25 -12.68
N GLY A 177 -12.84 1.01 -12.45
CA GLY A 177 -13.32 1.74 -11.29
C GLY A 177 -14.84 1.87 -11.29
N GLU A 178 -15.48 1.68 -10.15
CA GLU A 178 -16.91 1.92 -9.96
C GLU A 178 -17.25 3.43 -10.00
N HIS A 179 -16.22 4.28 -10.03
CA HIS A 179 -16.34 5.73 -9.92
C HIS A 179 -16.16 6.42 -11.28
N GLU A 180 -17.08 7.30 -11.63
CA GLU A 180 -16.93 8.21 -12.77
C GLU A 180 -15.77 9.20 -12.57
N GLN A 181 -15.56 9.62 -11.33
CA GLN A 181 -14.45 10.47 -10.90
C GLN A 181 -13.65 9.73 -9.82
N VAL A 182 -12.35 9.61 -10.03
CA VAL A 182 -11.42 8.99 -9.07
C VAL A 182 -10.69 10.09 -8.31
N GLU A 183 -10.84 10.09 -6.98
CA GLU A 183 -10.15 11.00 -6.07
C GLU A 183 -9.19 10.19 -5.20
N ILE A 184 -7.89 10.41 -5.39
CA ILE A 184 -6.84 9.60 -4.78
C ILE A 184 -6.10 10.40 -3.70
N LEU A 185 -5.98 9.83 -2.51
CA LEU A 185 -5.05 10.30 -1.50
C LEU A 185 -3.80 9.42 -1.50
N PHE A 186 -2.66 9.98 -1.89
CA PHE A 186 -1.38 9.28 -1.85
C PHE A 186 -0.72 9.41 -0.48
N GLU A 187 -0.48 8.27 0.17
CA GLU A 187 0.15 8.14 1.47
C GLU A 187 1.63 7.77 1.35
N GLY A 188 2.52 8.67 1.75
CA GLY A 188 3.97 8.44 1.75
C GLY A 188 4.47 7.77 3.02
N ALA A 189 5.51 6.94 2.90
CA ALA A 189 6.13 6.22 4.01
C ALA A 189 7.52 6.74 4.42
N GLN A 190 8.17 7.47 3.55
CA GLN A 190 9.55 7.89 3.75
C GLN A 190 9.65 9.41 3.94
N GLY A 191 10.68 9.85 4.66
CA GLY A 191 11.13 11.23 4.63
C GLY A 191 11.91 11.55 3.35
N PHE A 192 12.16 12.82 3.14
CA PHE A 192 12.94 13.32 2.01
C PHE A 192 14.45 13.08 2.22
#